data_661ec3dca3561291dc7040533e892bfd
#
_entry.id   661ec3dca3561291dc7040533e892bfd
#
_cell.length_a   1.000
_cell.length_b   1.000
_cell.length_c   1.000
_cell.angle_alpha   90.00
_cell.angle_beta   90.00
_cell.angle_gamma   90.00
#
_symmetry.space_group_name_H-M   'P 1'
#
loop_
_entity.id
_entity.type
_entity.pdbx_description
1 polymer ?
#
loop_
_entity_poly.entity_id
_entity_poly.type
_entity_poly.pdbx_seq_one_letter_code
_entity_poly.pdbx_strand_id
1 'polypeptide(L)'
;MNEQQALKKMIPPSKRREGAFLGGIIQIHVTRACDKACFGCTQGSNLGGKTGMIPLDLFEQAVISLKNYFGVVGIFGGNPALHPKFSDLCKILIKHIPFERRGLWCNNPKGNGWVMRETFNPRVSNLNVHLDKEAYDEFKRDWPESHPFGLDKDSRHSPVYVAMKDVIGDESERWRLISQCDVNQKWSAMIGVFRGELRAWFCEIAGAQSIIHQWDNEYPDTGVMVDENWWKLPMQEFSSQAKKHCHDCGVPLRGYGSLAQDESGIEQVSATHAEVYQLKRPDRAIQLVQLRSEVSEQSLKSFVSYIQNSEK
;
A
#
# COMPACT_ATOMS: atom_id res chain seq x y z
N MET A 1 2.10 -25.35 -0.23
CA MET A 1 2.58 -24.83 1.08
C MET A 1 1.37 -24.57 1.97
N ASN A 2 1.41 -24.83 3.26
CA ASN A 2 0.32 -24.46 4.17
C ASN A 2 0.56 -23.08 4.81
N GLU A 3 -0.46 -22.56 5.51
CA GLU A 3 -0.41 -21.27 6.19
C GLU A 3 0.79 -21.11 7.13
N GLN A 4 0.98 -22.08 8.04
CA GLN A 4 2.05 -21.99 9.03
C GLN A 4 3.44 -21.94 8.39
N GLN A 5 3.63 -22.67 7.30
CA GLN A 5 4.88 -22.64 6.53
C GLN A 5 5.06 -21.30 5.82
N ALA A 6 3.96 -20.72 5.29
CA ALA A 6 4.00 -19.40 4.65
C ALA A 6 4.35 -18.30 5.66
N LEU A 7 3.65 -18.25 6.79
CA LEU A 7 3.91 -17.26 7.84
C LEU A 7 5.35 -17.31 8.38
N LYS A 8 5.96 -18.51 8.46
CA LYS A 8 7.38 -18.65 8.85
C LYS A 8 8.35 -18.05 7.82
N LYS A 9 7.95 -17.97 6.54
CA LYS A 9 8.77 -17.38 5.46
C LYS A 9 8.53 -15.88 5.29
N MET A 10 7.39 -15.38 5.74
CA MET A 10 7.10 -13.94 5.70
C MET A 10 7.99 -13.20 6.69
N ILE A 11 8.34 -11.97 6.35
CA ILE A 11 9.28 -11.16 7.14
C ILE A 11 8.48 -10.17 7.99
N PRO A 12 8.59 -10.23 9.34
CA PRO A 12 7.92 -9.26 10.19
C PRO A 12 8.47 -7.84 9.97
N PRO A 13 7.68 -6.79 10.27
CA PRO A 13 8.06 -5.40 9.97
C PRO A 13 9.45 -5.01 10.45
N SER A 14 9.86 -5.47 11.64
CA SER A 14 11.18 -5.17 12.23
C SER A 14 12.38 -5.80 11.50
N LYS A 15 12.16 -6.79 10.65
CA LYS A 15 13.24 -7.51 9.96
C LYS A 15 13.32 -7.22 8.48
N ARG A 16 12.42 -6.39 7.96
CA ARG A 16 12.41 -6.00 6.54
C ARG A 16 13.58 -5.09 6.21
N ARG A 17 13.91 -5.03 4.93
CA ARG A 17 14.96 -4.15 4.41
C ARG A 17 14.48 -3.54 3.10
N GLU A 18 14.57 -2.23 3.02
CA GLU A 18 14.37 -1.47 1.80
C GLU A 18 15.67 -0.75 1.46
N GLY A 19 16.36 -1.20 0.40
CA GLY A 19 17.65 -0.62 0.03
C GLY A 19 18.67 -0.65 1.18
N ALA A 20 19.16 0.54 1.57
CA ALA A 20 20.12 0.72 2.67
C ALA A 20 19.48 0.72 4.06
N PHE A 21 18.13 0.70 4.16
CA PHE A 21 17.44 0.81 5.44
C PHE A 21 17.23 -0.55 6.07
N LEU A 22 17.78 -0.75 7.25
CA LEU A 22 17.42 -1.87 8.11
C LEU A 22 16.01 -1.59 8.67
N GLY A 23 15.15 -2.60 8.66
CA GLY A 23 13.79 -2.51 9.21
C GLY A 23 12.72 -2.08 8.21
N GLY A 24 13.06 -1.77 6.96
CA GLY A 24 12.09 -1.39 5.94
C GLY A 24 11.36 -0.09 6.26
N ILE A 25 10.09 -0.04 5.90
CA ILE A 25 9.25 1.15 6.02
C ILE A 25 8.01 0.83 6.84
N ILE A 26 7.64 1.73 7.77
CA ILE A 26 6.32 1.75 8.38
C ILE A 26 5.65 3.07 7.98
N GLN A 27 4.47 2.97 7.41
CA GLN A 27 3.71 4.12 6.93
C GLN A 27 2.54 4.42 7.85
N ILE A 28 2.33 5.69 8.15
CA ILE A 28 1.15 6.18 8.88
C ILE A 28 0.16 6.71 7.86
N HIS A 29 -0.98 6.05 7.76
CA HIS A 29 -2.06 6.44 6.85
C HIS A 29 -2.81 7.66 7.40
N VAL A 30 -2.64 8.82 6.75
CA VAL A 30 -3.19 10.08 7.26
C VAL A 30 -4.51 10.48 6.62
N THR A 31 -4.79 10.03 5.40
CA THR A 31 -6.06 10.28 4.71
C THR A 31 -6.24 9.38 3.49
N ARG A 32 -7.51 9.14 3.11
CA ARG A 32 -7.87 8.56 1.81
C ARG A 32 -8.17 9.62 0.75
N ALA A 33 -8.21 10.91 1.11
CA ALA A 33 -8.40 11.96 0.12
C ALA A 33 -7.25 11.94 -0.90
N CYS A 34 -7.60 11.98 -2.17
CA CYS A 34 -6.65 12.04 -3.28
C CYS A 34 -7.26 12.81 -4.45
N ASP A 35 -6.44 13.57 -5.14
CA ASP A 35 -6.79 14.26 -6.38
C ASP A 35 -6.58 13.40 -7.63
N LYS A 36 -6.10 12.18 -7.44
CA LYS A 36 -5.97 11.15 -8.48
C LYS A 36 -6.99 10.02 -8.25
N ALA A 37 -7.24 9.29 -9.32
CA ALA A 37 -8.13 8.14 -9.29
C ALA A 37 -7.47 6.95 -10.03
N CYS A 38 -6.23 6.64 -9.63
CA CYS A 38 -5.40 5.64 -10.28
C CYS A 38 -6.07 4.26 -10.29
N PHE A 39 -5.91 3.53 -11.39
CA PHE A 39 -6.29 2.13 -11.47
C PHE A 39 -5.43 1.29 -10.51
N GLY A 40 -5.99 0.24 -9.92
CA GLY A 40 -5.26 -0.62 -8.97
C GLY A 40 -4.69 0.13 -7.77
N CYS A 41 -5.32 1.24 -7.34
CA CYS A 41 -4.84 2.03 -6.22
C CYS A 41 -4.72 1.19 -4.95
N THR A 42 -3.50 1.01 -4.44
CA THR A 42 -3.23 0.19 -3.24
C THR A 42 -3.91 0.72 -1.99
N GLN A 43 -4.21 2.02 -1.95
CA GLN A 43 -4.87 2.70 -0.84
C GLN A 43 -6.39 2.80 -1.01
N GLY A 44 -6.93 2.35 -2.13
CA GLY A 44 -8.35 2.43 -2.45
C GLY A 44 -8.90 3.87 -2.50
N SER A 45 -8.05 4.86 -2.68
CA SER A 45 -8.47 6.27 -2.81
C SER A 45 -9.34 6.49 -4.04
N ASN A 46 -9.16 5.68 -5.08
CA ASN A 46 -9.96 5.67 -6.30
C ASN A 46 -11.40 5.18 -6.09
N LEU A 47 -11.72 4.53 -4.98
CA LEU A 47 -13.06 3.99 -4.70
C LEU A 47 -14.05 5.06 -4.19
N GLY A 48 -13.58 6.28 -3.93
CA GLY A 48 -14.45 7.33 -3.39
C GLY A 48 -14.92 7.04 -1.95
N GLY A 49 -16.05 7.66 -1.56
CA GLY A 49 -16.62 7.51 -0.23
C GLY A 49 -15.95 8.39 0.84
N LYS A 50 -16.16 8.07 2.13
CA LYS A 50 -15.57 8.84 3.24
C LYS A 50 -14.05 8.74 3.21
N THR A 51 -13.37 9.89 3.14
CA THR A 51 -11.91 9.94 2.99
C THR A 51 -11.16 9.69 4.30
N GLY A 52 -11.77 9.98 5.44
CA GLY A 52 -11.10 9.91 6.73
C GLY A 52 -9.88 10.85 6.80
N MET A 53 -9.72 11.48 7.91
CA MET A 53 -8.51 12.26 8.24
C MET A 53 -8.07 11.81 9.62
N ILE A 54 -6.80 11.48 9.78
CA ILE A 54 -6.30 11.08 11.10
C ILE A 54 -6.34 12.28 12.06
N PRO A 55 -6.92 12.16 13.27
CA PRO A 55 -6.80 13.19 14.31
C PRO A 55 -5.34 13.36 14.73
N LEU A 56 -4.94 14.61 15.08
CA LEU A 56 -3.55 14.92 15.44
C LEU A 56 -3.06 14.14 16.66
N ASP A 57 -3.92 13.94 17.65
CA ASP A 57 -3.61 13.17 18.86
C ASP A 57 -3.34 11.69 18.54
N LEU A 58 -4.15 11.07 17.68
CA LEU A 58 -3.90 9.70 17.21
C LEU A 58 -2.66 9.64 16.31
N PHE A 59 -2.42 10.66 15.50
CA PHE A 59 -1.18 10.73 14.71
C PHE A 59 0.05 10.80 15.62
N GLU A 60 0.04 11.66 16.65
CA GLU A 60 1.16 11.76 17.59
C GLU A 60 1.37 10.44 18.34
N GLN A 61 0.31 9.74 18.76
CA GLN A 61 0.42 8.41 19.36
C GLN A 61 1.07 7.40 18.40
N ALA A 62 0.66 7.40 17.12
CA ALA A 62 1.26 6.53 16.11
C ALA A 62 2.75 6.82 15.93
N VAL A 63 3.13 8.10 15.85
CA VAL A 63 4.54 8.52 15.73
C VAL A 63 5.36 8.12 16.95
N ILE A 64 4.82 8.30 18.17
CA ILE A 64 5.49 7.91 19.42
C ILE A 64 5.75 6.41 19.46
N SER A 65 4.79 5.58 19.01
CA SER A 65 4.98 4.12 18.95
C SER A 65 6.17 3.70 18.07
N LEU A 66 6.57 4.56 17.13
CA LEU A 66 7.68 4.33 16.20
C LEU A 66 8.99 5.03 16.59
N LYS A 67 9.05 5.70 17.75
CA LYS A 67 10.25 6.42 18.18
C LYS A 67 11.50 5.54 18.18
N ASN A 68 11.37 4.30 18.64
CA ASN A 68 12.45 3.32 18.72
C ASN A 68 12.55 2.40 17.49
N TYR A 69 11.67 2.57 16.50
CA TYR A 69 11.77 1.87 15.23
C TYR A 69 12.95 2.44 14.44
N PHE A 70 13.79 1.58 13.90
CA PHE A 70 15.05 2.00 13.26
C PHE A 70 14.96 2.16 11.72
N GLY A 71 13.86 1.77 11.12
CA GLY A 71 13.59 1.96 9.70
C GLY A 71 12.96 3.32 9.39
N VAL A 72 12.43 3.46 8.19
CA VAL A 72 11.76 4.67 7.72
C VAL A 72 10.36 4.76 8.31
N VAL A 73 10.04 5.92 8.86
CA VAL A 73 8.68 6.29 9.27
C VAL A 73 8.11 7.21 8.21
N GLY A 74 7.09 6.73 7.50
CA GLY A 74 6.49 7.42 6.37
C GLY A 74 5.10 7.99 6.67
N ILE A 75 4.78 9.10 6.02
CA ILE A 75 3.41 9.60 5.91
C ILE A 75 2.89 9.24 4.52
N PHE A 76 1.70 8.66 4.47
CA PHE A 76 1.08 8.28 3.20
C PHE A 76 -0.46 8.24 3.29
N GLY A 77 -1.09 7.77 2.21
CA GLY A 77 -2.54 7.59 2.11
C GLY A 77 -3.00 7.75 0.68
N GLY A 78 -4.01 8.58 0.45
CA GLY A 78 -4.31 9.12 -0.87
C GLY A 78 -3.25 10.14 -1.29
N ASN A 79 -3.53 11.42 -1.08
CA ASN A 79 -2.52 12.47 -1.12
C ASN A 79 -2.41 13.13 0.27
N PRO A 80 -1.33 12.88 1.04
CA PRO A 80 -1.16 13.45 2.37
C PRO A 80 -1.25 14.97 2.44
N ALA A 81 -0.83 15.68 1.37
CA ALA A 81 -0.90 17.13 1.27
C ALA A 81 -2.32 17.70 1.30
N LEU A 82 -3.34 16.86 1.09
CA LEU A 82 -4.75 17.24 1.23
C LEU A 82 -5.26 17.18 2.67
N HIS A 83 -4.45 16.73 3.62
CA HIS A 83 -4.82 16.78 5.02
C HIS A 83 -4.83 18.24 5.50
N PRO A 84 -5.95 18.78 6.04
CA PRO A 84 -6.07 20.21 6.37
C PRO A 84 -5.07 20.69 7.43
N LYS A 85 -4.52 19.75 8.21
CA LYS A 85 -3.47 20.02 9.22
C LYS A 85 -2.13 19.40 8.83
N PHE A 86 -1.81 19.35 7.53
CA PHE A 86 -0.57 18.72 7.05
C PHE A 86 0.69 19.30 7.72
N SER A 87 0.77 20.63 7.86
CA SER A 87 1.89 21.26 8.54
C SER A 87 2.01 20.85 10.02
N ASP A 88 0.89 20.60 10.72
CA ASP A 88 0.93 20.15 12.10
C ASP A 88 1.36 18.68 12.21
N LEU A 89 0.94 17.81 11.26
CA LEU A 89 1.49 16.46 11.14
C LEU A 89 3.01 16.50 10.96
N CYS A 90 3.52 17.39 10.11
CA CYS A 90 4.94 17.58 9.88
C CYS A 90 5.70 18.00 11.17
N LYS A 91 5.15 18.95 11.93
CA LYS A 91 5.74 19.38 13.23
C LYS A 91 5.82 18.22 14.23
N ILE A 92 4.76 17.40 14.32
CA ILE A 92 4.75 16.21 15.19
C ILE A 92 5.84 15.23 14.77
N LEU A 93 5.96 14.97 13.47
CA LEU A 93 6.97 14.05 12.94
C LEU A 93 8.39 14.56 13.24
N ILE A 94 8.65 15.86 13.03
CA ILE A 94 9.94 16.52 13.33
C ILE A 94 10.30 16.36 14.80
N LYS A 95 9.33 16.49 15.70
CA LYS A 95 9.53 16.41 17.15
C LYS A 95 10.04 15.04 17.62
N HIS A 96 9.60 13.95 16.95
CA HIS A 96 9.79 12.59 17.46
C HIS A 96 10.71 11.70 16.62
N ILE A 97 10.85 11.97 15.32
CA ILE A 97 11.58 11.12 14.38
C ILE A 97 12.76 11.90 13.79
N PRO A 98 13.98 11.37 13.78
CA PRO A 98 15.14 12.04 13.17
C PRO A 98 14.97 12.15 11.65
N PHE A 99 15.57 13.20 11.06
CA PHE A 99 15.42 13.57 9.65
C PHE A 99 15.67 12.41 8.68
N GLU A 100 16.72 11.62 8.94
CA GLU A 100 17.17 10.52 8.09
C GLU A 100 16.11 9.44 7.88
N ARG A 101 15.15 9.34 8.81
CA ARG A 101 14.10 8.31 8.80
C ARG A 101 12.72 8.85 8.42
N ARG A 102 12.57 10.15 8.12
CA ARG A 102 11.28 10.74 7.76
C ARG A 102 11.01 10.62 6.27
N GLY A 103 10.07 9.76 5.87
CA GLY A 103 9.65 9.55 4.48
C GLY A 103 8.29 10.13 4.17
N LEU A 104 8.04 10.42 2.88
CA LEU A 104 6.78 10.91 2.36
C LEU A 104 6.39 10.14 1.10
N TRP A 105 5.15 9.65 1.03
CA TRP A 105 4.53 9.12 -0.18
C TRP A 105 3.44 10.08 -0.65
N CYS A 106 3.74 10.84 -1.70
CA CYS A 106 2.89 11.94 -2.14
C CYS A 106 2.94 12.08 -3.67
N ASN A 107 1.81 12.38 -4.27
CA ASN A 107 1.71 12.56 -5.73
C ASN A 107 1.65 14.04 -6.15
N ASN A 108 1.29 14.94 -5.24
CA ASN A 108 1.16 16.37 -5.55
C ASN A 108 1.33 17.20 -4.26
N PRO A 109 2.23 18.18 -4.22
CA PRO A 109 2.54 18.94 -3.01
C PRO A 109 1.43 19.91 -2.58
N LYS A 110 0.55 20.35 -3.50
CA LYS A 110 -0.58 21.23 -3.18
C LYS A 110 -0.19 22.49 -2.39
N GLY A 111 0.87 23.17 -2.80
CA GLY A 111 1.39 24.35 -2.13
C GLY A 111 2.21 24.08 -0.86
N ASN A 112 2.47 22.82 -0.51
CA ASN A 112 3.21 22.46 0.70
C ASN A 112 4.67 22.07 0.42
N GLY A 113 5.19 22.31 -0.78
CA GLY A 113 6.52 21.82 -1.18
C GLY A 113 7.64 22.26 -0.24
N TRP A 114 7.65 23.50 0.25
CA TRP A 114 8.64 23.99 1.20
C TRP A 114 8.52 23.34 2.59
N VAL A 115 7.29 23.08 3.09
CA VAL A 115 7.08 22.32 4.35
C VAL A 115 7.62 20.90 4.20
N MET A 116 7.41 20.27 3.03
CA MET A 116 7.91 18.94 2.73
C MET A 116 9.44 18.92 2.75
N ARG A 117 10.09 19.91 2.13
CA ARG A 117 11.54 20.07 2.11
C ARG A 117 12.16 20.10 3.51
N GLU A 118 11.55 20.84 4.42
CA GLU A 118 12.03 20.96 5.80
C GLU A 118 11.77 19.70 6.63
N THR A 119 10.75 18.94 6.26
CA THR A 119 10.28 17.80 7.05
C THR A 119 10.91 16.49 6.64
N PHE A 120 10.95 16.20 5.33
CA PHE A 120 11.20 14.85 4.83
C PHE A 120 12.55 14.70 4.16
N ASN A 121 13.14 13.54 4.34
CA ASN A 121 14.35 13.15 3.63
C ASN A 121 14.03 12.74 2.19
N PRO A 122 14.56 13.42 1.17
CA PRO A 122 14.27 13.12 -0.23
C PRO A 122 14.71 11.71 -0.66
N ARG A 123 15.73 11.14 0.00
CA ARG A 123 16.27 9.81 -0.33
C ARG A 123 15.37 8.66 0.08
N VAL A 124 14.43 8.91 1.00
CA VAL A 124 13.51 7.88 1.52
C VAL A 124 12.05 8.25 1.28
N SER A 125 11.80 9.19 0.39
CA SER A 125 10.48 9.64 -0.04
C SER A 125 10.16 9.12 -1.44
N ASN A 126 8.89 8.85 -1.70
CA ASN A 126 8.37 8.40 -2.98
C ASN A 126 7.36 9.44 -3.51
N LEU A 127 7.75 10.16 -4.55
CA LEU A 127 7.02 11.30 -5.11
C LEU A 127 6.59 10.99 -6.54
N ASN A 128 5.63 10.07 -6.69
CA ASN A 128 5.11 9.70 -8.00
C ASN A 128 4.00 10.66 -8.44
N VAL A 129 4.28 11.48 -9.43
CA VAL A 129 3.36 12.53 -9.88
C VAL A 129 2.26 12.05 -10.84
N HIS A 130 2.29 10.79 -11.29
CA HIS A 130 1.26 10.23 -12.18
C HIS A 130 0.93 11.14 -13.37
N LEU A 131 1.94 11.46 -14.18
CA LEU A 131 1.88 12.33 -15.37
C LEU A 131 1.52 13.81 -15.10
N ASP A 132 1.44 14.22 -13.85
CA ASP A 132 1.10 15.60 -13.46
C ASP A 132 2.36 16.49 -13.53
N LYS A 133 2.50 17.21 -14.65
CA LYS A 133 3.65 18.12 -14.85
C LYS A 133 3.65 19.29 -13.86
N GLU A 134 2.48 19.81 -13.49
CA GLU A 134 2.41 20.94 -12.55
C GLU A 134 2.89 20.50 -11.16
N ALA A 135 2.47 19.32 -10.70
CA ALA A 135 2.97 18.74 -9.46
C ALA A 135 4.48 18.50 -9.51
N TYR A 136 5.01 18.00 -10.63
CA TYR A 136 6.44 17.80 -10.82
C TYR A 136 7.21 19.12 -10.71
N ASP A 137 6.77 20.14 -11.43
CA ASP A 137 7.40 21.47 -11.45
C ASP A 137 7.34 22.13 -10.07
N GLU A 138 6.23 21.96 -9.32
CA GLU A 138 6.08 22.44 -7.95
C GLU A 138 7.07 21.76 -7.02
N PHE A 139 7.20 20.42 -7.07
CA PHE A 139 8.21 19.70 -6.30
C PHE A 139 9.62 20.23 -6.60
N LYS A 140 9.99 20.36 -7.86
CA LYS A 140 11.33 20.83 -8.27
C LYS A 140 11.60 22.26 -7.88
N ARG A 141 10.58 23.13 -7.87
CA ARG A 141 10.70 24.54 -7.46
C ARG A 141 10.87 24.68 -5.94
N ASP A 142 10.00 24.01 -5.16
CA ASP A 142 9.88 24.23 -3.71
C ASP A 142 10.73 23.26 -2.89
N TRP A 143 11.05 22.11 -3.48
CA TRP A 143 11.94 21.08 -2.90
C TRP A 143 12.95 20.57 -3.94
N PRO A 144 13.96 21.38 -4.33
CA PRO A 144 14.92 21.06 -5.41
C PRO A 144 15.67 19.75 -5.24
N GLU A 145 15.94 19.33 -3.98
CA GLU A 145 16.64 18.10 -3.63
C GLU A 145 15.74 16.85 -3.79
N SER A 146 14.45 17.04 -4.01
CA SER A 146 13.52 15.93 -4.19
C SER A 146 13.72 15.23 -5.52
N HIS A 147 13.23 13.97 -5.59
CA HIS A 147 13.31 13.12 -6.77
C HIS A 147 11.91 12.71 -7.24
N PRO A 148 11.06 13.67 -7.70
CA PRO A 148 9.75 13.33 -8.27
C PRO A 148 9.96 12.55 -9.58
N PHE A 149 9.05 11.60 -9.83
CA PHE A 149 9.08 10.72 -11.02
C PHE A 149 7.65 10.45 -11.52
N GLY A 150 7.54 9.66 -12.60
CA GLY A 150 6.25 9.33 -13.19
C GLY A 150 5.71 10.41 -14.13
N LEU A 151 6.62 11.20 -14.77
CA LEU A 151 6.27 12.21 -15.75
C LEU A 151 6.17 11.65 -17.17
N ASP A 152 7.02 10.66 -17.50
CA ASP A 152 7.10 10.08 -18.85
C ASP A 152 6.06 8.99 -19.10
N LYS A 153 5.78 8.21 -18.06
CA LYS A 153 4.79 7.14 -18.06
C LYS A 153 4.18 6.98 -16.68
N ASP A 154 2.92 6.63 -16.64
CA ASP A 154 2.29 6.30 -15.36
C ASP A 154 2.92 5.03 -14.76
N SER A 155 3.02 5.02 -13.46
CA SER A 155 3.49 3.80 -12.78
C SER A 155 2.39 2.75 -12.79
N ARG A 156 2.77 1.53 -13.16
CA ARG A 156 1.84 0.40 -13.08
C ARG A 156 1.61 0.02 -11.63
N HIS A 157 0.36 0.13 -11.19
CA HIS A 157 -0.05 -0.41 -9.92
C HIS A 157 -0.23 -1.93 -10.00
N SER A 158 -0.22 -2.58 -8.84
CA SER A 158 -0.50 -4.02 -8.78
C SER A 158 -2.00 -4.27 -8.97
N PRO A 159 -2.41 -5.46 -9.47
CA PRO A 159 -3.82 -5.80 -9.65
C PRO A 159 -4.52 -6.08 -8.31
N VAL A 160 -4.60 -5.08 -7.44
CA VAL A 160 -5.06 -5.20 -6.05
C VAL A 160 -6.46 -5.79 -5.95
N TYR A 161 -7.32 -5.45 -6.92
CA TYR A 161 -8.73 -5.89 -6.95
C TYR A 161 -8.96 -7.24 -7.64
N VAL A 162 -7.90 -7.95 -8.01
CA VAL A 162 -7.99 -9.33 -8.48
C VAL A 162 -7.66 -10.26 -7.33
N ALA A 163 -8.67 -10.74 -6.60
CA ALA A 163 -8.46 -11.64 -5.48
C ALA A 163 -7.82 -12.95 -5.94
N MET A 164 -6.71 -13.34 -5.32
CA MET A 164 -6.03 -14.61 -5.68
C MET A 164 -6.95 -15.82 -5.58
N LYS A 165 -7.86 -15.85 -4.60
CA LYS A 165 -8.79 -16.96 -4.40
C LYS A 165 -9.73 -17.16 -5.59
N ASP A 166 -10.00 -16.10 -6.38
CA ASP A 166 -10.87 -16.16 -7.54
C ASP A 166 -10.15 -16.65 -8.81
N VAL A 167 -8.81 -16.58 -8.83
CA VAL A 167 -8.00 -16.90 -10.01
C VAL A 167 -7.03 -18.06 -9.80
N ILE A 168 -6.81 -18.48 -8.55
CA ILE A 168 -5.98 -19.62 -8.18
C ILE A 168 -6.76 -20.54 -7.25
N GLY A 169 -7.23 -21.68 -7.76
CA GLY A 169 -8.02 -22.65 -6.99
C GLY A 169 -7.23 -23.36 -5.90
N ASP A 170 -5.95 -23.66 -6.14
CA ASP A 170 -5.09 -24.36 -5.17
C ASP A 170 -4.66 -23.44 -4.02
N GLU A 171 -5.15 -23.73 -2.82
CA GLU A 171 -4.81 -22.98 -1.62
C GLU A 171 -3.33 -23.07 -1.28
N SER A 172 -2.69 -24.21 -1.53
CA SER A 172 -1.27 -24.38 -1.23
C SER A 172 -0.39 -23.48 -2.12
N GLU A 173 -0.81 -23.27 -3.35
CA GLU A 173 -0.16 -22.35 -4.29
C GLU A 173 -0.40 -20.89 -3.88
N ARG A 174 -1.63 -20.52 -3.46
CA ARG A 174 -1.89 -19.18 -2.91
C ARG A 174 -0.96 -18.86 -1.74
N TRP A 175 -0.82 -19.77 -0.77
CA TRP A 175 0.10 -19.58 0.36
C TRP A 175 1.57 -19.47 -0.08
N ARG A 176 1.97 -20.19 -1.12
CA ARG A 176 3.29 -20.07 -1.70
C ARG A 176 3.53 -18.66 -2.25
N LEU A 177 2.59 -18.12 -3.01
CA LEU A 177 2.65 -16.77 -3.58
C LEU A 177 2.63 -15.69 -2.49
N ILE A 178 1.76 -15.83 -1.49
CA ILE A 178 1.71 -14.93 -0.33
C ILE A 178 3.07 -14.85 0.36
N SER A 179 3.72 -15.99 0.57
CA SER A 179 5.03 -16.03 1.23
C SER A 179 6.15 -15.33 0.44
N GLN A 180 5.95 -15.11 -0.85
CA GLN A 180 6.90 -14.45 -1.77
C GLN A 180 6.49 -13.03 -2.17
N CYS A 181 5.37 -12.52 -1.62
CA CYS A 181 4.87 -11.19 -1.94
C CYS A 181 5.89 -10.11 -1.59
N ASP A 182 6.25 -9.26 -2.55
CA ASP A 182 7.24 -8.19 -2.38
C ASP A 182 6.89 -7.24 -1.23
N VAL A 183 5.61 -6.90 -1.08
CA VAL A 183 5.15 -6.03 0.02
C VAL A 183 5.45 -6.66 1.38
N ASN A 184 5.27 -7.99 1.50
CA ASN A 184 5.57 -8.72 2.73
C ASN A 184 7.06 -8.92 2.97
N GLN A 185 7.86 -8.86 1.92
CA GLN A 185 9.31 -9.12 2.00
C GLN A 185 10.13 -7.85 2.24
N LYS A 186 9.76 -6.76 1.57
CA LYS A 186 10.61 -5.57 1.46
C LYS A 186 9.92 -4.29 1.90
N TRP A 187 8.61 -4.15 1.61
CA TRP A 187 7.91 -2.86 1.69
C TRP A 187 7.29 -2.59 3.06
N SER A 188 6.22 -1.81 3.05
CA SER A 188 5.70 -1.16 4.23
C SER A 188 4.69 -2.00 5.00
N ALA A 189 4.83 -1.92 6.32
CA ALA A 189 3.73 -2.08 7.25
C ALA A 189 2.99 -0.75 7.40
N MET A 190 1.83 -0.77 8.02
CA MET A 190 0.97 0.41 8.13
C MET A 190 0.40 0.58 9.53
N ILE A 191 0.30 1.85 9.98
CA ILE A 191 -0.58 2.28 11.06
C ILE A 191 -1.71 3.12 10.44
N GLY A 192 -2.93 2.94 10.91
CA GLY A 192 -4.08 3.75 10.52
C GLY A 192 -5.18 3.76 11.58
N VAL A 193 -6.24 4.49 11.30
CA VAL A 193 -7.41 4.55 12.19
C VAL A 193 -8.49 3.62 11.65
N PHE A 194 -8.90 2.67 12.45
CA PHE A 194 -10.02 1.77 12.17
C PHE A 194 -11.07 1.92 13.27
N ARG A 195 -12.28 2.35 12.90
CA ARG A 195 -13.41 2.60 13.83
C ARG A 195 -13.04 3.50 15.03
N GLY A 196 -12.22 4.52 14.77
CA GLY A 196 -11.81 5.50 15.79
C GLY A 196 -10.60 5.13 16.62
N GLU A 197 -10.02 3.94 16.44
CA GLU A 197 -8.86 3.46 17.18
C GLU A 197 -7.65 3.22 16.27
N LEU A 198 -6.45 3.41 16.81
CA LEU A 198 -5.22 3.07 16.11
C LEU A 198 -5.07 1.55 15.98
N ARG A 199 -4.81 1.11 14.77
CA ARG A 199 -4.47 -0.29 14.45
C ARG A 199 -3.24 -0.32 13.56
N ALA A 200 -2.51 -1.44 13.68
CA ALA A 200 -1.36 -1.71 12.84
C ALA A 200 -1.56 -2.98 12.01
N TRP A 201 -1.05 -2.94 10.79
CA TRP A 201 -1.06 -4.06 9.85
C TRP A 201 0.35 -4.33 9.35
N PHE A 202 0.65 -5.62 9.17
CA PHE A 202 1.94 -6.02 8.61
C PHE A 202 2.13 -5.56 7.16
N CYS A 203 1.06 -5.18 6.47
CA CYS A 203 1.03 -4.78 5.07
C CYS A 203 0.13 -3.56 4.88
N GLU A 204 0.58 -2.56 4.14
CA GLU A 204 -0.17 -1.34 3.83
C GLU A 204 -1.50 -1.62 3.11
N ILE A 205 -1.51 -2.64 2.24
CA ILE A 205 -2.72 -3.00 1.47
C ILE A 205 -3.75 -3.68 2.38
N ALA A 206 -3.31 -4.52 3.31
CA ALA A 206 -4.20 -5.10 4.32
C ALA A 206 -4.86 -4.01 5.18
N GLY A 207 -4.07 -3.02 5.60
CA GLY A 207 -4.59 -1.86 6.33
C GLY A 207 -5.54 -1.01 5.49
N ALA A 208 -5.19 -0.73 4.23
CA ALA A 208 -6.06 0.02 3.33
C ALA A 208 -7.41 -0.67 3.11
N GLN A 209 -7.41 -2.00 2.86
CA GLN A 209 -8.64 -2.78 2.74
C GLN A 209 -9.48 -2.71 4.01
N SER A 210 -8.86 -2.84 5.20
CA SER A 210 -9.58 -2.69 6.46
C SER A 210 -10.22 -1.30 6.59
N ILE A 211 -9.49 -0.24 6.29
CA ILE A 211 -10.00 1.15 6.37
C ILE A 211 -11.13 1.41 5.38
N ILE A 212 -11.09 0.84 4.17
CA ILE A 212 -12.16 0.97 3.18
C ILE A 212 -13.48 0.40 3.73
N HIS A 213 -13.40 -0.70 4.46
CA HIS A 213 -14.55 -1.44 4.97
C HIS A 213 -14.90 -1.10 6.44
N GLN A 214 -14.23 -0.16 7.08
CA GLN A 214 -14.43 0.14 8.51
C GLN A 214 -15.85 0.57 8.90
N TRP A 215 -16.67 0.96 7.92
CA TRP A 215 -18.06 1.37 8.11
C TRP A 215 -19.06 0.22 8.01
N ASP A 216 -18.59 -0.95 7.60
CA ASP A 216 -19.32 -2.21 7.63
C ASP A 216 -19.08 -2.86 8.99
N ASN A 217 -20.12 -2.96 9.82
CA ASN A 217 -20.01 -3.52 11.16
C ASN A 217 -19.67 -5.02 11.18
N GLU A 218 -19.96 -5.73 10.09
CA GLU A 218 -19.63 -7.16 9.94
C GLU A 218 -18.19 -7.39 9.50
N TYR A 219 -17.51 -6.35 8.98
CA TYR A 219 -16.12 -6.48 8.57
C TYR A 219 -15.20 -6.67 9.78
N PRO A 220 -14.37 -7.72 9.83
CA PRO A 220 -13.59 -8.02 11.02
C PRO A 220 -12.48 -6.98 11.26
N ASP A 221 -12.27 -6.62 12.52
CA ASP A 221 -11.06 -5.91 12.93
C ASP A 221 -9.90 -6.90 12.98
N THR A 222 -9.01 -6.83 12.02
CA THR A 222 -7.80 -7.65 11.93
C THR A 222 -6.55 -6.91 12.39
N GLY A 223 -6.66 -5.60 12.65
CA GLY A 223 -5.52 -4.79 13.07
C GLY A 223 -5.02 -5.19 14.46
N VAL A 224 -3.70 -5.20 14.66
CA VAL A 224 -3.13 -5.34 15.99
C VAL A 224 -3.12 -3.99 16.70
N MET A 225 -3.14 -4.00 18.03
CA MET A 225 -3.02 -2.78 18.84
C MET A 225 -1.68 -2.11 18.61
N VAL A 226 -1.70 -0.78 18.58
CA VAL A 226 -0.48 0.03 18.40
C VAL A 226 0.11 0.33 19.77
N ASP A 227 1.20 -0.36 20.11
CA ASP A 227 2.06 -0.10 21.26
C ASP A 227 3.50 0.20 20.81
N GLU A 228 4.43 0.32 21.76
CA GLU A 228 5.83 0.66 21.44
C GLU A 228 6.59 -0.46 20.69
N ASN A 229 6.06 -1.68 20.62
CA ASN A 229 6.75 -2.85 20.10
C ASN A 229 5.95 -3.65 19.07
N TRP A 230 4.77 -3.21 18.68
CA TRP A 230 3.91 -3.93 17.74
C TRP A 230 4.64 -4.37 16.46
N TRP A 231 5.58 -3.57 15.99
CA TRP A 231 6.37 -3.84 14.79
C TRP A 231 7.44 -4.94 14.99
N LYS A 232 7.67 -5.38 16.23
CA LYS A 232 8.52 -6.53 16.58
C LYS A 232 7.76 -7.85 16.63
N LEU A 233 6.44 -7.81 16.58
CA LEU A 233 5.61 -9.00 16.64
C LEU A 233 6.00 -9.98 15.52
N PRO A 234 6.03 -11.29 15.81
CA PRO A 234 6.25 -12.31 14.78
C PRO A 234 5.04 -12.39 13.84
N MET A 235 5.25 -12.90 12.61
CA MET A 235 4.19 -12.98 11.60
C MET A 235 2.97 -13.81 12.03
N GLN A 236 3.11 -14.69 13.00
CA GLN A 236 2.01 -15.47 13.58
C GLN A 236 0.94 -14.59 14.25
N GLU A 237 1.35 -13.47 14.85
CA GLU A 237 0.42 -12.48 15.43
C GLU A 237 -0.39 -11.73 14.37
N PHE A 238 0.08 -11.74 13.13
CA PHE A 238 -0.62 -11.16 11.97
C PHE A 238 -1.37 -12.22 11.12
N SER A 239 -1.56 -13.45 11.63
CA SER A 239 -2.17 -14.53 10.84
C SER A 239 -3.60 -14.22 10.42
N SER A 240 -4.40 -13.58 11.27
CA SER A 240 -5.76 -13.12 10.95
C SER A 240 -5.77 -12.15 9.77
N GLN A 241 -4.80 -11.25 9.71
CA GLN A 241 -4.64 -10.30 8.60
C GLN A 241 -4.27 -11.03 7.31
N ALA A 242 -3.30 -11.95 7.37
CA ALA A 242 -2.89 -12.73 6.20
C ALA A 242 -4.04 -13.58 5.64
N LYS A 243 -4.80 -14.24 6.52
CA LYS A 243 -5.99 -15.02 6.13
C LYS A 243 -7.06 -14.14 5.46
N LYS A 244 -7.37 -12.99 6.06
CA LYS A 244 -8.44 -12.13 5.56
C LYS A 244 -8.05 -11.40 4.28
N HIS A 245 -6.83 -10.85 4.21
CA HIS A 245 -6.50 -9.89 3.17
C HIS A 245 -5.64 -10.47 2.04
N CYS A 246 -4.72 -11.41 2.32
CA CYS A 246 -3.80 -11.86 1.28
C CYS A 246 -4.48 -12.72 0.20
N HIS A 247 -5.48 -13.50 0.56
CA HIS A 247 -6.26 -14.28 -0.44
C HIS A 247 -7.17 -13.39 -1.30
N ASP A 248 -7.54 -12.22 -0.77
CA ASP A 248 -8.38 -11.23 -1.44
C ASP A 248 -7.55 -10.17 -2.20
N CYS A 249 -6.23 -10.32 -2.26
CA CYS A 249 -5.31 -9.37 -2.86
C CYS A 249 -4.59 -9.96 -4.08
N GLY A 250 -4.48 -9.18 -5.16
CA GLY A 250 -3.79 -9.59 -6.37
C GLY A 250 -2.31 -9.20 -6.45
N VAL A 251 -1.77 -8.51 -5.42
CA VAL A 251 -0.36 -8.08 -5.46
C VAL A 251 0.62 -9.24 -5.67
N PRO A 252 0.45 -10.42 -5.03
CA PRO A 252 1.31 -11.56 -5.29
C PRO A 252 1.26 -12.07 -6.73
N LEU A 253 0.26 -11.64 -7.52
CA LEU A 253 0.11 -11.99 -8.94
C LEU A 253 0.91 -11.09 -9.88
N ARG A 254 1.72 -10.15 -9.40
CA ARG A 254 2.53 -9.24 -10.24
C ARG A 254 3.39 -9.96 -11.29
N GLY A 255 3.83 -11.16 -10.99
CA GLY A 255 4.57 -12.01 -11.94
C GLY A 255 3.71 -12.57 -13.09
N TYR A 256 2.39 -12.40 -13.05
CA TYR A 256 1.46 -12.90 -14.05
C TYR A 256 1.07 -11.81 -15.07
N GLY A 257 2.00 -11.03 -15.52
CA GLY A 257 2.05 -10.00 -16.59
C GLY A 257 0.75 -9.41 -17.14
N SER A 258 -0.19 -10.22 -17.56
CA SER A 258 -1.48 -9.81 -18.12
C SER A 258 -2.47 -9.22 -17.09
N LEU A 259 -2.14 -9.30 -15.80
CA LEU A 259 -2.90 -8.70 -14.71
C LEU A 259 -2.28 -7.38 -14.24
N ALA A 260 -1.29 -6.87 -14.97
CA ALA A 260 -0.81 -5.52 -14.77
C ALA A 260 -1.88 -4.55 -15.28
N GLN A 261 -1.99 -3.42 -14.62
CA GLN A 261 -2.91 -2.36 -15.00
C GLN A 261 -2.82 -2.06 -16.50
N ASP A 262 -3.96 -2.09 -17.17
CA ASP A 262 -4.08 -1.80 -18.58
C ASP A 262 -4.17 -0.27 -18.80
N GLU A 263 -3.45 0.23 -19.80
CA GLU A 263 -3.54 1.60 -20.27
C GLU A 263 -4.89 1.91 -20.98
N SER A 264 -5.73 0.88 -21.18
CA SER A 264 -7.06 0.99 -21.79
C SER A 264 -8.08 1.78 -20.97
N GLY A 265 -7.78 2.13 -19.72
CA GLY A 265 -8.73 2.77 -18.83
C GLY A 265 -9.77 1.82 -18.22
N ILE A 266 -9.53 0.51 -18.31
CA ILE A 266 -10.40 -0.54 -17.78
C ILE A 266 -9.77 -1.10 -16.51
N GLU A 267 -10.53 -1.12 -15.40
CA GLU A 267 -10.06 -1.75 -14.15
C GLU A 267 -10.22 -3.27 -14.20
N GLN A 268 -9.17 -3.99 -13.84
CA GLN A 268 -9.23 -5.44 -13.68
C GLN A 268 -9.72 -5.80 -12.29
N VAL A 269 -10.82 -6.53 -12.22
CA VAL A 269 -11.52 -6.85 -10.97
C VAL A 269 -11.95 -8.32 -11.02
N SER A 270 -11.78 -9.06 -9.94
CA SER A 270 -12.36 -10.42 -9.82
C SER A 270 -13.68 -10.41 -9.05
N ALA A 271 -14.37 -11.54 -9.02
CA ALA A 271 -15.70 -11.68 -8.43
C ALA A 271 -15.78 -11.15 -6.98
N THR A 272 -14.77 -11.42 -6.16
CA THR A 272 -14.70 -10.95 -4.75
C THR A 272 -14.82 -9.42 -4.63
N HIS A 273 -14.31 -8.67 -5.59
CA HIS A 273 -14.29 -7.20 -5.52
C HIS A 273 -15.29 -6.53 -6.48
N ALA A 274 -15.89 -7.27 -7.41
CA ALA A 274 -16.68 -6.70 -8.50
C ALA A 274 -17.87 -5.87 -8.00
N GLU A 275 -18.66 -6.41 -7.06
CA GLU A 275 -19.83 -5.72 -6.52
C GLU A 275 -19.44 -4.41 -5.82
N VAL A 276 -18.49 -4.48 -4.89
CA VAL A 276 -18.02 -3.30 -4.14
C VAL A 276 -17.43 -2.26 -5.08
N TYR A 277 -16.69 -2.69 -6.09
CA TYR A 277 -16.08 -1.80 -7.06
C TYR A 277 -17.15 -1.09 -7.91
N GLN A 278 -18.12 -1.81 -8.44
CA GLN A 278 -19.22 -1.26 -9.24
C GLN A 278 -20.08 -0.28 -8.45
N LEU A 279 -20.42 -0.60 -7.20
CA LEU A 279 -21.17 0.30 -6.31
C LEU A 279 -20.43 1.61 -6.04
N LYS A 280 -19.11 1.56 -5.93
CA LYS A 280 -18.28 2.73 -5.61
C LYS A 280 -17.80 3.50 -6.85
N ARG A 281 -17.71 2.84 -7.99
CA ARG A 281 -17.23 3.40 -9.26
C ARG A 281 -18.09 2.98 -10.44
N PRO A 282 -19.39 3.36 -10.44
CA PRO A 282 -20.29 3.06 -11.56
C PRO A 282 -19.87 3.76 -12.87
N ASP A 283 -19.01 4.78 -12.77
CA ASP A 283 -18.47 5.56 -13.88
C ASP A 283 -17.32 4.83 -14.62
N ARG A 284 -16.80 3.73 -14.09
CA ARG A 284 -15.65 3.01 -14.67
C ARG A 284 -16.06 1.70 -15.32
N ALA A 285 -15.47 1.46 -16.49
CA ALA A 285 -15.49 0.13 -17.09
C ALA A 285 -14.61 -0.85 -16.26
N ILE A 286 -15.10 -2.05 -16.04
CA ILE A 286 -14.35 -3.12 -15.41
C ILE A 286 -14.21 -4.30 -16.36
N GLN A 287 -13.05 -4.97 -16.28
CA GLN A 287 -12.83 -6.28 -16.88
C GLN A 287 -12.88 -7.33 -15.77
N LEU A 288 -13.89 -8.20 -15.82
CA LEU A 288 -13.98 -9.30 -14.87
C LEU A 288 -12.94 -10.37 -15.18
N VAL A 289 -12.03 -10.56 -14.23
CA VAL A 289 -11.01 -11.61 -14.28
C VAL A 289 -11.52 -12.86 -13.57
N GLN A 290 -11.54 -13.98 -14.28
CA GLN A 290 -12.01 -15.26 -13.76
C GLN A 290 -10.96 -16.34 -13.97
N LEU A 291 -11.08 -17.42 -13.17
CA LEU A 291 -10.30 -18.63 -13.36
C LEU A 291 -10.65 -19.21 -14.73
N ARG A 292 -9.70 -19.30 -15.63
CA ARG A 292 -9.89 -20.04 -16.87
C ARG A 292 -9.86 -21.52 -16.52
N SER A 293 -10.96 -22.23 -16.81
CA SER A 293 -11.12 -23.67 -16.56
C SER A 293 -10.11 -24.58 -17.30
N GLU A 294 -9.26 -24.00 -18.14
CA GLU A 294 -8.34 -24.71 -19.03
C GLU A 294 -6.88 -24.26 -18.92
N VAL A 295 -6.48 -23.53 -17.86
CA VAL A 295 -5.06 -23.24 -17.66
C VAL A 295 -4.39 -24.48 -17.08
N SER A 296 -3.92 -25.37 -17.95
CA SER A 296 -3.04 -26.46 -17.54
C SER A 296 -1.76 -25.90 -16.89
N GLU A 297 -1.15 -26.66 -15.97
CA GLU A 297 0.16 -26.32 -15.37
C GLU A 297 1.22 -25.95 -16.42
N GLN A 298 1.07 -26.42 -17.63
CA GLN A 298 1.94 -26.19 -18.78
C GLN A 298 1.77 -24.76 -19.33
N SER A 299 0.56 -24.19 -19.30
CA SER A 299 0.29 -22.79 -19.67
C SER A 299 0.84 -21.81 -18.64
N LEU A 300 0.80 -22.16 -17.34
CA LEU A 300 1.43 -21.38 -16.28
C LEU A 300 2.96 -21.37 -16.42
N LYS A 301 3.59 -22.50 -16.77
CA LYS A 301 5.03 -22.60 -17.00
C LYS A 301 5.48 -21.84 -18.24
N SER A 302 4.72 -21.86 -19.33
CA SER A 302 5.03 -21.10 -20.55
C SER A 302 4.90 -19.59 -20.33
N PHE A 303 4.00 -19.18 -19.49
CA PHE A 303 3.81 -17.78 -19.11
C PHE A 303 4.95 -17.24 -18.26
N VAL A 304 5.45 -18.02 -17.30
CA VAL A 304 6.64 -17.69 -16.49
C VAL A 304 7.90 -17.56 -17.37
N SER A 305 8.08 -18.42 -18.38
CA SER A 305 9.21 -18.34 -19.30
C SER A 305 9.17 -17.12 -20.23
N TYR A 306 7.98 -16.62 -20.58
CA TYR A 306 7.81 -15.40 -21.38
C TYR A 306 8.27 -14.14 -20.61
N ILE A 307 7.98 -14.05 -19.32
CA ILE A 307 8.39 -12.91 -18.48
C ILE A 307 9.90 -12.89 -18.28
N GLN A 308 10.54 -14.03 -18.05
CA GLN A 308 12.00 -14.09 -17.88
C GLN A 308 12.79 -13.68 -19.13
N ASN A 309 12.17 -13.75 -20.31
CA ASN A 309 12.78 -13.35 -21.57
C ASN A 309 12.50 -11.89 -21.98
N SER A 310 11.57 -11.20 -21.33
CA SER A 310 11.25 -9.79 -21.59
C SER A 310 12.02 -8.79 -20.71
N GLU A 311 12.81 -9.28 -19.75
CA GLU A 311 13.71 -8.48 -18.89
C GLU A 311 15.17 -8.50 -19.36
N LYS A 312 15.45 -9.08 -20.52
CA LYS A 312 16.72 -8.97 -21.25
C LYS A 312 16.55 -8.01 -22.44
#